data_54dfd9216ba5ad7cd078eae7acd53e20
#
_entry.id   54dfd9216ba5ad7cd078eae7acd53e20
#
_cell.length_a   1.000
_cell.length_b   1.000
_cell.length_c   1.000
_cell.angle_alpha   90.00
_cell.angle_beta   90.00
_cell.angle_gamma   90.00
#
_symmetry.space_group_name_H-M   'P 1'
#
loop_
_entity.id
_entity.type
_entity.pdbx_description
1 polymer ?
#
loop_
_entity_poly.entity_id
_entity_poly.type
_entity_poly.pdbx_seq_one_letter_code
_entity_poly.pdbx_strand_id
1 'polypeptide(L)'
;MQAILVTADADERDILTFVLRHAGLAVSASIDLEQVTATWLERPADLIVVAGETGKGLAKDIAALRGATEVPLILLLDDVGESMHVALVRTGVDLVLMRPVSPLLLAAYAQSLLRRAGAAAAFAVPTLDLHEIALDPTTRSVRLADAVPRRLTQLELRLLYLLMTHRGQVLPTDLIVERVWGYSGEGDRDLVRGLISRLRKKIEADADSPVYIQTVPGIGYLFALDHD
;
A
#
# COMPACT_ATOMS: atom_id res chain seq x y z
N MET A 1 -0.27 6.22 2.97
CA MET A 1 -0.47 5.65 1.63
C MET A 1 0.88 5.36 1.03
N GLN A 2 1.00 4.25 0.30
CA GLN A 2 2.26 3.78 -0.27
C GLN A 2 2.22 3.88 -1.79
N ALA A 3 3.31 4.37 -2.40
CA ALA A 3 3.50 4.36 -3.84
C ALA A 3 4.70 3.49 -4.23
N ILE A 4 4.58 2.78 -5.34
CA ILE A 4 5.72 2.16 -6.01
C ILE A 4 6.10 3.05 -7.19
N LEU A 5 7.34 3.48 -7.22
CA LEU A 5 7.93 4.21 -8.35
C LEU A 5 8.79 3.25 -9.17
N VAL A 6 8.46 3.11 -10.43
CA VAL A 6 9.21 2.27 -11.38
C VAL A 6 9.95 3.18 -12.35
N THR A 7 11.26 3.18 -12.30
CA THR A 7 12.13 3.87 -13.25
C THR A 7 13.54 3.29 -13.22
N ALA A 8 14.16 3.18 -14.38
CA ALA A 8 15.56 2.77 -14.51
C ALA A 8 16.55 3.93 -14.29
N ASP A 9 16.09 5.17 -14.44
CA ASP A 9 16.91 6.38 -14.26
C ASP A 9 17.03 6.73 -12.76
N ALA A 10 18.27 6.82 -12.27
CA ALA A 10 18.55 7.09 -10.86
C ALA A 10 18.25 8.55 -10.48
N ASP A 11 18.54 9.50 -11.35
CA ASP A 11 18.31 10.93 -11.08
C ASP A 11 16.81 11.25 -11.08
N GLU A 12 16.07 10.69 -12.06
CA GLU A 12 14.62 10.81 -12.13
C GLU A 12 13.94 10.14 -10.91
N ARG A 13 14.45 8.97 -10.48
CA ARG A 13 13.96 8.29 -9.29
C ARG A 13 14.04 9.17 -8.05
N ASP A 14 15.16 9.85 -7.84
CA ASP A 14 15.37 10.70 -6.66
C ASP A 14 14.43 11.91 -6.68
N ILE A 15 14.27 12.56 -7.84
CA ILE A 15 13.35 13.68 -8.03
C ILE A 15 11.90 13.24 -7.79
N LEU A 16 11.44 12.17 -8.45
CA LEU A 16 10.07 11.71 -8.34
C LEU A 16 9.76 11.16 -6.94
N THR A 17 10.73 10.50 -6.30
CA THR A 17 10.62 10.08 -4.89
C THR A 17 10.39 11.28 -3.99
N PHE A 18 11.16 12.37 -4.16
CA PHE A 18 10.98 13.60 -3.40
C PHE A 18 9.58 14.20 -3.61
N VAL A 19 9.12 14.28 -4.87
CA VAL A 19 7.78 14.83 -5.21
C VAL A 19 6.67 14.01 -4.56
N LEU A 20 6.72 12.69 -4.68
CA LEU A 20 5.69 11.81 -4.13
C LEU A 20 5.68 11.80 -2.59
N ARG A 21 6.87 11.87 -1.96
CA ARG A 21 6.97 12.01 -0.50
C ARG A 21 6.38 13.35 -0.02
N HIS A 22 6.63 14.43 -0.76
CA HIS A 22 6.02 15.74 -0.46
C HIS A 22 4.50 15.73 -0.62
N ALA A 23 3.97 14.86 -1.47
CA ALA A 23 2.54 14.60 -1.60
C ALA A 23 1.96 13.74 -0.46
N GLY A 24 2.78 13.34 0.54
CA GLY A 24 2.35 12.54 1.69
C GLY A 24 2.37 11.03 1.46
N LEU A 25 3.14 10.54 0.49
CA LEU A 25 3.26 9.12 0.17
C LEU A 25 4.57 8.54 0.70
N ALA A 26 4.53 7.32 1.25
CA ALA A 26 5.72 6.50 1.39
C ALA A 26 6.05 5.90 0.02
N VAL A 27 7.32 5.98 -0.41
CA VAL A 27 7.73 5.57 -1.76
C VAL A 27 8.75 4.46 -1.67
N SER A 28 8.45 3.33 -2.33
CA SER A 28 9.42 2.28 -2.67
C SER A 28 9.74 2.36 -4.17
N ALA A 29 10.99 2.07 -4.54
CA ALA A 29 11.43 2.11 -5.93
C ALA A 29 11.67 0.71 -6.48
N SER A 30 11.34 0.52 -7.76
CA SER A 30 11.70 -0.65 -8.56
C SER A 30 12.30 -0.21 -9.89
N ILE A 31 13.06 -1.08 -10.53
CA ILE A 31 13.67 -0.78 -11.83
C ILE A 31 12.80 -1.22 -13.00
N ASP A 32 11.87 -2.15 -12.80
CA ASP A 32 10.97 -2.65 -13.83
C ASP A 32 9.60 -3.09 -13.28
N LEU A 33 8.62 -3.18 -14.18
CA LEU A 33 7.24 -3.60 -13.88
C LEU A 33 7.10 -5.11 -13.65
N GLU A 34 7.97 -5.92 -14.23
CA GLU A 34 7.92 -7.38 -14.07
C GLU A 34 8.21 -7.75 -12.61
N GLN A 35 9.21 -7.12 -12.01
CA GLN A 35 9.52 -7.28 -10.60
C GLN A 35 8.34 -6.85 -9.70
N VAL A 36 7.71 -5.71 -10.02
CA VAL A 36 6.54 -5.23 -9.26
C VAL A 36 5.39 -6.23 -9.35
N THR A 37 5.12 -6.74 -10.54
CA THR A 37 4.06 -7.73 -10.76
C THR A 37 4.34 -9.03 -9.99
N ALA A 38 5.57 -9.54 -10.05
CA ALA A 38 5.97 -10.79 -9.38
C ALA A 38 5.89 -10.69 -7.84
N THR A 39 6.19 -9.52 -7.29
CA THR A 39 6.19 -9.30 -5.82
C THR A 39 4.94 -8.62 -5.30
N TRP A 40 3.91 -8.42 -6.13
CA TRP A 40 2.73 -7.63 -5.79
C TRP A 40 2.02 -8.09 -4.51
N LEU A 41 1.81 -9.40 -4.36
CA LEU A 41 1.13 -9.96 -3.18
C LEU A 41 1.93 -9.77 -1.88
N GLU A 42 3.25 -9.67 -1.99
CA GLU A 42 4.13 -9.47 -0.85
C GLU A 42 4.27 -7.99 -0.48
N ARG A 43 4.25 -7.11 -1.49
CA ARG A 43 4.50 -5.67 -1.35
C ARG A 43 3.45 -4.82 -2.07
N PRO A 44 2.17 -4.90 -1.65
CA PRO A 44 1.11 -4.12 -2.29
C PRO A 44 1.30 -2.62 -2.00
N ALA A 45 0.88 -1.79 -2.95
CA ALA A 45 0.88 -0.33 -2.82
C ALA A 45 -0.52 0.26 -3.09
N ASP A 46 -0.69 1.56 -2.87
CA ASP A 46 -1.94 2.28 -3.17
C ASP A 46 -1.87 2.99 -4.52
N LEU A 47 -0.67 3.19 -5.05
CA LEU A 47 -0.40 3.88 -6.31
C LEU A 47 0.85 3.29 -6.96
N ILE A 48 0.84 3.15 -8.27
CA ILE A 48 2.02 2.84 -9.06
C ILE A 48 2.30 4.01 -9.99
N VAL A 49 3.54 4.48 -10.01
CA VAL A 49 4.03 5.50 -10.95
C VAL A 49 5.16 4.90 -11.75
N VAL A 50 5.02 4.89 -13.06
CA VAL A 50 6.04 4.38 -13.98
C VAL A 50 6.57 5.54 -14.79
N ALA A 51 7.88 5.77 -14.73
CA ALA A 51 8.57 6.76 -15.53
C ALA A 51 9.59 6.06 -16.44
N GLY A 52 9.50 6.32 -17.73
CA GLY A 52 10.37 5.66 -18.69
C GLY A 52 10.01 5.98 -20.14
N GLU A 53 10.65 5.28 -21.05
CA GLU A 53 10.39 5.37 -22.48
C GLU A 53 9.25 4.43 -22.92
N THR A 54 8.61 4.77 -24.02
CA THR A 54 7.64 3.91 -24.71
C THR A 54 8.34 2.75 -25.40
N GLY A 55 8.66 1.69 -24.65
CA GLY A 55 9.24 0.47 -25.20
C GLY A 55 8.20 -0.49 -25.78
N LYS A 56 8.63 -1.39 -26.69
CA LYS A 56 7.75 -2.41 -27.34
C LYS A 56 7.08 -3.39 -26.35
N GLY A 57 7.51 -3.47 -25.10
CA GLY A 57 6.96 -4.34 -24.05
C GLY A 57 5.95 -3.68 -23.11
N LEU A 58 5.94 -2.34 -23.02
CA LEU A 58 5.24 -1.60 -21.99
C LEU A 58 3.73 -1.98 -21.85
N ALA A 59 3.01 -2.08 -22.96
CA ALA A 59 1.59 -2.43 -22.91
C ALA A 59 1.35 -3.87 -22.41
N LYS A 60 2.27 -4.80 -22.73
CA LYS A 60 2.22 -6.19 -22.25
C LYS A 60 2.48 -6.25 -20.74
N ASP A 61 3.47 -5.50 -20.27
CA ASP A 61 3.84 -5.48 -18.86
C ASP A 61 2.74 -4.82 -18.01
N ILE A 62 2.10 -3.77 -18.53
CA ILE A 62 0.91 -3.17 -17.92
C ILE A 62 -0.26 -4.15 -17.88
N ALA A 63 -0.51 -4.92 -18.95
CA ALA A 63 -1.57 -5.92 -18.96
C ALA A 63 -1.31 -7.02 -17.92
N ALA A 64 -0.07 -7.45 -17.75
CA ALA A 64 0.32 -8.41 -16.71
C ALA A 64 0.11 -7.83 -15.31
N LEU A 65 0.50 -6.58 -15.08
CA LEU A 65 0.28 -5.87 -13.83
C LEU A 65 -1.22 -5.74 -13.51
N ARG A 66 -2.05 -5.44 -14.50
CA ARG A 66 -3.51 -5.34 -14.36
C ARG A 66 -4.18 -6.68 -14.04
N GLY A 67 -3.56 -7.79 -14.41
CA GLY A 67 -3.96 -9.12 -13.94
C GLY A 67 -3.73 -9.33 -12.43
N ALA A 68 -2.85 -8.55 -11.82
CA ALA A 68 -2.50 -8.66 -10.41
C ALA A 68 -3.13 -7.56 -9.53
N THR A 69 -3.48 -6.38 -10.11
CA THR A 69 -3.95 -5.24 -9.31
C THR A 69 -4.76 -4.22 -10.10
N GLU A 70 -5.72 -3.58 -9.41
CA GLU A 70 -6.55 -2.47 -9.88
C GLU A 70 -6.14 -1.12 -9.27
N VAL A 71 -5.01 -1.04 -8.56
CA VAL A 71 -4.58 0.24 -7.96
C VAL A 71 -4.26 1.28 -9.05
N PRO A 72 -4.44 2.58 -8.77
CA PRO A 72 -4.13 3.63 -9.72
C PRO A 72 -2.72 3.51 -10.30
N LEU A 73 -2.61 3.67 -11.61
CA LEU A 73 -1.39 3.62 -12.39
C LEU A 73 -1.20 4.91 -13.18
N ILE A 74 -0.12 5.63 -12.89
CA ILE A 74 0.31 6.81 -13.63
C ILE A 74 1.53 6.45 -14.49
N LEU A 75 1.50 6.80 -15.77
CA LEU A 75 2.67 6.75 -16.64
C LEU A 75 3.22 8.14 -16.89
N LEU A 76 4.54 8.29 -16.79
CA LEU A 76 5.29 9.49 -17.17
C LEU A 76 6.16 9.12 -18.38
N LEU A 77 5.82 9.63 -19.56
CA LEU A 77 6.44 9.25 -20.83
C LEU A 77 6.94 10.49 -21.59
N ASP A 78 7.98 10.36 -22.41
CA ASP A 78 8.52 11.49 -23.16
C ASP A 78 7.66 11.88 -24.36
N ASP A 79 7.30 10.89 -25.19
CA ASP A 79 6.45 11.09 -26.36
C ASP A 79 5.57 9.86 -26.55
N VAL A 80 4.28 10.13 -26.76
CA VAL A 80 3.30 9.08 -27.01
C VAL A 80 2.36 9.54 -28.10
N GLY A 81 2.45 8.93 -29.27
CA GLY A 81 1.46 9.14 -30.33
C GLY A 81 0.06 8.74 -29.85
N GLU A 82 -0.95 9.41 -30.39
CA GLU A 82 -2.37 9.23 -30.00
C GLU A 82 -2.80 7.75 -29.95
N SER A 83 -2.42 6.96 -30.96
CA SER A 83 -2.76 5.54 -31.03
C SER A 83 -2.20 4.73 -29.85
N MET A 84 -0.98 5.01 -29.43
CA MET A 84 -0.35 4.38 -28.27
C MET A 84 -1.01 4.85 -26.98
N HIS A 85 -1.27 6.14 -26.84
CA HIS A 85 -1.97 6.70 -25.68
C HIS A 85 -3.33 6.01 -25.47
N VAL A 86 -4.14 5.90 -26.54
CA VAL A 86 -5.43 5.19 -26.50
C VAL A 86 -5.24 3.71 -26.11
N ALA A 87 -4.22 3.04 -26.63
CA ALA A 87 -3.92 1.65 -26.29
C ALA A 87 -3.58 1.51 -24.80
N LEU A 88 -2.72 2.38 -24.26
CA LEU A 88 -2.34 2.36 -22.84
C LEU A 88 -3.55 2.58 -21.90
N VAL A 89 -4.40 3.56 -22.21
CA VAL A 89 -5.64 3.79 -21.43
C VAL A 89 -6.57 2.59 -21.50
N ARG A 90 -6.73 1.97 -22.68
CA ARG A 90 -7.55 0.74 -22.83
C ARG A 90 -6.97 -0.46 -22.08
N THR A 91 -5.65 -0.51 -21.88
CA THR A 91 -4.99 -1.57 -21.09
C THR A 91 -5.17 -1.34 -19.58
N GLY A 92 -5.75 -0.20 -19.17
CA GLY A 92 -6.07 0.08 -17.77
C GLY A 92 -5.16 1.12 -17.11
N VAL A 93 -4.40 1.91 -17.86
CA VAL A 93 -3.67 3.06 -17.30
C VAL A 93 -4.66 4.14 -16.93
N ASP A 94 -4.60 4.64 -15.69
CA ASP A 94 -5.52 5.67 -15.19
C ASP A 94 -5.12 7.08 -15.65
N LEU A 95 -3.83 7.31 -15.86
CA LEU A 95 -3.30 8.60 -16.28
C LEU A 95 -1.98 8.45 -17.03
N VAL A 96 -1.89 9.08 -18.20
CA VAL A 96 -0.65 9.23 -18.95
C VAL A 96 -0.28 10.70 -18.96
N LEU A 97 0.91 11.03 -18.49
CA LEU A 97 1.46 12.38 -18.47
C LEU A 97 2.71 12.45 -19.34
N MET A 98 2.80 13.50 -20.13
CA MET A 98 3.99 13.78 -20.95
C MET A 98 5.04 14.49 -20.11
N ARG A 99 6.31 14.08 -20.23
CA ARG A 99 7.43 14.78 -19.62
C ARG A 99 7.86 15.99 -20.46
N PRO A 100 8.30 17.07 -19.85
CA PRO A 100 8.46 17.29 -18.42
C PRO A 100 7.13 17.57 -17.71
N VAL A 101 6.90 16.93 -16.57
CA VAL A 101 5.69 17.14 -15.75
C VAL A 101 5.99 18.05 -14.56
N SER A 102 5.10 18.97 -14.26
CA SER A 102 5.22 19.79 -13.07
C SER A 102 5.10 18.93 -11.79
N PRO A 103 6.02 19.06 -10.81
CA PRO A 103 5.93 18.39 -9.52
C PRO A 103 4.59 18.59 -8.82
N LEU A 104 4.06 19.81 -8.83
CA LEU A 104 2.75 20.14 -8.23
C LEU A 104 1.61 19.42 -8.95
N LEU A 105 1.68 19.30 -10.27
CA LEU A 105 0.65 18.64 -11.07
C LEU A 105 0.68 17.12 -10.83
N LEU A 106 1.85 16.51 -10.80
CA LEU A 106 2.00 15.09 -10.47
C LEU A 106 1.44 14.77 -9.07
N ALA A 107 1.81 15.58 -8.07
CA ALA A 107 1.32 15.43 -6.71
C ALA A 107 -0.22 15.54 -6.64
N ALA A 108 -0.81 16.52 -7.33
CA ALA A 108 -2.26 16.73 -7.37
C ALA A 108 -3.01 15.57 -8.05
N TYR A 109 -2.48 15.02 -9.15
CA TYR A 109 -3.05 13.86 -9.81
C TYR A 109 -2.94 12.60 -8.96
N ALA A 110 -1.78 12.34 -8.37
CA ALA A 110 -1.58 11.21 -7.45
C ALA A 110 -2.61 11.25 -6.32
N GLN A 111 -2.76 12.39 -5.64
CA GLN A 111 -3.76 12.57 -4.58
C GLN A 111 -5.19 12.41 -5.09
N SER A 112 -5.51 12.92 -6.30
CA SER A 112 -6.84 12.80 -6.89
C SER A 112 -7.21 11.35 -7.19
N LEU A 113 -6.29 10.59 -7.79
CA LEU A 113 -6.49 9.17 -8.08
C LEU A 113 -6.62 8.35 -6.79
N LEU A 114 -5.78 8.61 -5.80
CA LEU A 114 -5.85 7.95 -4.50
C LEU A 114 -7.18 8.22 -3.76
N ARG A 115 -7.73 9.42 -3.86
CA ARG A 115 -9.07 9.72 -3.30
C ARG A 115 -10.15 8.90 -3.98
N ARG A 116 -10.09 8.74 -5.31
CA ARG A 116 -11.07 7.95 -6.09
C ARG A 116 -10.91 6.45 -5.82
N ALA A 117 -9.68 5.96 -5.84
CA ALA A 117 -9.35 4.57 -5.57
C ALA A 117 -9.60 4.19 -4.10
N GLY A 118 -9.43 5.11 -3.17
CA GLY A 118 -9.77 4.88 -1.76
C GLY A 118 -11.25 4.53 -1.53
N ALA A 119 -12.12 4.85 -2.49
CA ALA A 119 -13.48 4.34 -2.54
C ALA A 119 -13.60 2.98 -3.25
N ALA A 120 -12.66 2.63 -4.16
CA ALA A 120 -12.70 1.44 -5.01
C ALA A 120 -11.68 0.35 -4.61
N ALA A 121 -10.51 0.72 -4.08
CA ALA A 121 -9.45 -0.23 -3.67
C ALA A 121 -9.83 -1.13 -2.48
N ALA A 122 -10.97 -0.87 -1.90
CA ALA A 122 -11.59 -1.73 -0.91
C ALA A 122 -11.98 -3.12 -1.44
N PHE A 123 -11.96 -3.37 -2.75
CA PHE A 123 -12.47 -4.62 -3.34
C PHE A 123 -11.44 -5.72 -3.57
N ALA A 124 -10.14 -5.45 -3.45
CA ALA A 124 -9.10 -6.43 -3.82
C ALA A 124 -8.53 -7.24 -2.65
N VAL A 125 -8.82 -6.87 -1.41
CA VAL A 125 -8.32 -7.56 -0.22
C VAL A 125 -9.45 -8.37 0.39
N PRO A 126 -9.33 -9.71 0.55
CA PRO A 126 -10.39 -10.52 1.11
C PRO A 126 -10.71 -10.11 2.56
N THR A 127 -11.98 -10.14 2.90
CA THR A 127 -12.41 -9.99 4.30
C THR A 127 -11.78 -11.09 5.13
N LEU A 128 -11.10 -10.72 6.22
CA LEU A 128 -10.57 -11.68 7.18
C LEU A 128 -11.59 -11.84 8.32
N ASP A 129 -12.20 -13.01 8.39
CA ASP A 129 -13.11 -13.37 9.47
C ASP A 129 -12.46 -14.48 10.31
N LEU A 130 -12.21 -14.17 11.57
CA LEU A 130 -11.59 -15.06 12.54
C LEU A 130 -12.55 -15.28 13.74
N HIS A 131 -13.84 -15.44 13.46
CA HIS A 131 -14.93 -15.67 14.43
C HIS A 131 -15.19 -14.48 15.36
N GLU A 132 -14.25 -14.10 16.22
CA GLU A 132 -14.42 -13.01 17.18
C GLU A 132 -14.03 -11.64 16.60
N ILE A 133 -13.23 -11.61 15.54
CA ILE A 133 -12.76 -10.39 14.89
C ILE A 133 -12.85 -10.52 13.38
N ALA A 134 -13.63 -9.66 12.75
CA ALA A 134 -13.77 -9.58 11.30
C ALA A 134 -13.23 -8.25 10.80
N LEU A 135 -12.29 -8.30 9.87
CA LEU A 135 -11.71 -7.15 9.20
C LEU A 135 -12.27 -7.05 7.79
N ASP A 136 -12.98 -5.98 7.50
CA ASP A 136 -13.46 -5.65 6.15
C ASP A 136 -12.58 -4.54 5.54
N PRO A 137 -11.70 -4.88 4.61
CA PRO A 137 -10.85 -3.90 3.93
C PRO A 137 -11.64 -2.93 3.06
N THR A 138 -12.81 -3.35 2.55
CA THR A 138 -13.67 -2.56 1.66
C THR A 138 -14.22 -1.34 2.37
N THR A 139 -14.78 -1.55 3.55
CA THR A 139 -15.31 -0.47 4.39
C THR A 139 -14.25 0.13 5.31
N ARG A 140 -13.06 -0.46 5.33
CA ARG A 140 -11.98 -0.15 6.28
C ARG A 140 -12.47 -0.20 7.72
N SER A 141 -13.17 -1.26 8.06
CA SER A 141 -13.72 -1.44 9.40
C SER A 141 -13.34 -2.78 10.01
N VAL A 142 -13.26 -2.79 11.32
CA VAL A 142 -13.10 -3.99 12.12
C VAL A 142 -14.34 -4.18 12.97
N ARG A 143 -14.84 -5.39 13.02
CA ARG A 143 -15.97 -5.80 13.86
C ARG A 143 -15.49 -6.87 14.85
N LEU A 144 -15.81 -6.67 16.11
CA LEU A 144 -15.54 -7.61 17.20
C LEU A 144 -16.84 -8.30 17.56
N ALA A 145 -16.90 -9.61 17.42
CA ALA A 145 -18.11 -10.40 17.67
C ALA A 145 -19.38 -9.66 17.15
N ASP A 146 -20.33 -9.38 18.01
CA ASP A 146 -21.60 -8.69 17.67
C ASP A 146 -21.54 -7.16 17.87
N ALA A 147 -20.34 -6.58 18.05
CA ALA A 147 -20.18 -5.14 18.24
C ALA A 147 -20.35 -4.34 16.94
N VAL A 148 -20.68 -3.06 17.10
CA VAL A 148 -20.76 -2.12 15.97
C VAL A 148 -19.39 -2.00 15.31
N PRO A 149 -19.28 -2.12 13.97
CA PRO A 149 -18.01 -1.98 13.26
C PRO A 149 -17.32 -0.65 13.55
N ARG A 150 -16.02 -0.69 13.83
CA ARG A 150 -15.19 0.48 14.09
C ARG A 150 -14.32 0.79 12.88
N ARG A 151 -14.33 2.04 12.42
CA ARG A 151 -13.57 2.47 11.26
C ARG A 151 -12.07 2.58 11.57
N LEU A 152 -11.25 2.05 10.66
CA LEU A 152 -9.79 2.09 10.71
C LEU A 152 -9.24 3.17 9.77
N THR A 153 -8.12 3.78 10.16
CA THR A 153 -7.28 4.52 9.23
C THR A 153 -6.56 3.53 8.30
N GLN A 154 -5.97 4.03 7.20
CA GLN A 154 -5.26 3.18 6.25
C GLN A 154 -4.09 2.41 6.89
N LEU A 155 -3.30 3.08 7.74
CA LEU A 155 -2.18 2.42 8.44
C LEU A 155 -2.67 1.40 9.48
N GLU A 156 -3.75 1.69 10.20
CA GLU A 156 -4.36 0.72 11.13
C GLU A 156 -4.90 -0.51 10.40
N LEU A 157 -5.54 -0.31 9.24
CA LEU A 157 -6.00 -1.41 8.40
C LEU A 157 -4.83 -2.29 7.93
N ARG A 158 -3.77 -1.68 7.38
CA ARG A 158 -2.58 -2.41 6.92
C ARG A 158 -1.92 -3.19 8.04
N LEU A 159 -1.74 -2.55 9.20
CA LEU A 159 -1.15 -3.21 10.36
C LEU A 159 -1.99 -4.38 10.83
N LEU A 160 -3.30 -4.18 11.00
CA LEU A 160 -4.19 -5.24 11.46
C LEU A 160 -4.25 -6.40 10.45
N TYR A 161 -4.35 -6.08 9.15
CA TYR A 161 -4.32 -7.09 8.08
C TYR A 161 -3.03 -7.90 8.10
N LEU A 162 -1.88 -7.22 8.20
CA LEU A 162 -0.57 -7.87 8.29
C LEU A 162 -0.50 -8.80 9.50
N LEU A 163 -0.93 -8.35 10.67
CA LEU A 163 -0.92 -9.13 11.89
C LEU A 163 -1.88 -10.34 11.82
N MET A 164 -3.11 -10.15 11.32
CA MET A 164 -4.11 -11.22 11.19
C MET A 164 -3.71 -12.29 10.17
N THR A 165 -3.07 -11.90 9.05
CA THR A 165 -2.58 -12.86 8.05
C THR A 165 -1.38 -13.69 8.54
N HIS A 166 -0.62 -13.16 9.50
CA HIS A 166 0.51 -13.85 10.13
C HIS A 166 0.21 -14.24 11.59
N ARG A 167 -1.06 -14.55 11.88
CA ARG A 167 -1.48 -14.94 13.23
C ARG A 167 -0.62 -16.09 13.78
N GLY A 168 -0.33 -16.06 15.05
CA GLY A 168 0.52 -17.04 15.72
C GLY A 168 2.02 -16.84 15.45
N GLN A 169 2.42 -15.88 14.61
CA GLN A 169 3.82 -15.58 14.32
C GLN A 169 4.22 -14.23 14.91
N VAL A 170 5.41 -14.19 15.50
CA VAL A 170 5.98 -12.92 15.97
C VAL A 170 6.53 -12.15 14.78
N LEU A 171 5.99 -10.96 14.53
CA LEU A 171 6.48 -10.06 13.51
C LEU A 171 7.48 -9.07 14.11
N PRO A 172 8.76 -9.09 13.65
CA PRO A 172 9.74 -8.10 14.07
C PRO A 172 9.31 -6.67 13.73
N THR A 173 9.67 -5.72 14.59
CA THR A 173 9.28 -4.31 14.41
C THR A 173 9.74 -3.75 13.06
N ASP A 174 10.94 -4.10 12.62
CA ASP A 174 11.51 -3.61 11.36
C ASP A 174 10.73 -4.15 10.14
N LEU A 175 10.28 -5.42 10.20
CA LEU A 175 9.39 -5.99 9.18
C LEU A 175 8.03 -5.28 9.16
N ILE A 176 7.48 -4.92 10.32
CA ILE A 176 6.23 -4.16 10.40
C ILE A 176 6.42 -2.78 9.76
N VAL A 177 7.53 -2.08 10.02
CA VAL A 177 7.85 -0.80 9.39
C VAL A 177 7.89 -0.97 7.87
N GLU A 178 8.66 -1.94 7.38
CA GLU A 178 8.78 -2.19 5.93
C GLU A 178 7.41 -2.46 5.28
N ARG A 179 6.58 -3.33 5.89
CA ARG A 179 5.31 -3.76 5.30
C ARG A 179 4.19 -2.72 5.42
N VAL A 180 4.16 -1.96 6.50
CA VAL A 180 3.08 -0.99 6.76
C VAL A 180 3.40 0.39 6.18
N TRP A 181 4.65 0.85 6.29
CA TRP A 181 5.07 2.17 5.79
C TRP A 181 5.85 2.11 4.48
N GLY A 182 6.43 0.96 4.09
CA GLY A 182 7.06 0.76 2.79
C GLY A 182 8.51 1.24 2.69
N TYR A 183 9.18 1.44 3.80
CA TYR A 183 10.61 1.76 3.83
C TYR A 183 11.34 0.97 4.91
N SER A 184 12.62 0.68 4.69
CA SER A 184 13.49 0.10 5.69
C SER A 184 14.17 1.22 6.48
N GLY A 185 13.77 1.43 7.74
CA GLY A 185 14.34 2.46 8.62
C GLY A 185 14.71 1.87 9.97
N GLU A 186 15.98 1.97 10.34
CA GLU A 186 16.38 1.77 11.73
C GLU A 186 15.88 2.95 12.56
N GLY A 187 15.10 2.67 13.59
CA GLY A 187 14.69 3.69 14.58
C GLY A 187 13.21 4.02 14.69
N ASP A 188 12.35 3.54 13.79
CA ASP A 188 10.92 3.88 13.77
C ASP A 188 10.05 3.03 14.72
N ARG A 189 10.65 2.47 15.77
CA ARG A 189 9.95 1.68 16.79
C ARG A 189 8.83 2.43 17.48
N ASP A 190 8.98 3.75 17.65
CA ASP A 190 7.97 4.60 18.27
C ASP A 190 6.75 4.81 17.35
N LEU A 191 6.95 4.83 16.03
CA LEU A 191 5.83 4.86 15.06
C LEU A 191 4.99 3.59 15.18
N VAL A 192 5.63 2.42 15.19
CA VAL A 192 4.94 1.14 15.35
C VAL A 192 4.22 1.10 16.70
N ARG A 193 4.89 1.45 17.78
CA ARG A 193 4.30 1.48 19.14
C ARG A 193 3.07 2.38 19.18
N GLY A 194 3.16 3.59 18.61
CA GLY A 194 2.05 4.53 18.56
C GLY A 194 0.86 4.01 17.73
N LEU A 195 1.12 3.30 16.60
CA LEU A 195 0.08 2.71 15.78
C LEU A 195 -0.57 1.50 16.48
N ILE A 196 0.22 0.63 17.09
CA ILE A 196 -0.26 -0.50 17.92
C ILE A 196 -1.17 0.01 19.05
N SER A 197 -0.75 1.04 19.78
CA SER A 197 -1.56 1.62 20.87
C SER A 197 -2.91 2.13 20.37
N ARG A 198 -2.94 2.84 19.23
CA ARG A 198 -4.21 3.30 18.61
C ARG A 198 -5.08 2.14 18.14
N LEU A 199 -4.47 1.11 17.57
CA LEU A 199 -5.20 -0.06 17.09
C LEU A 199 -5.79 -0.86 18.25
N ARG A 200 -5.04 -1.09 19.33
CA ARG A 200 -5.53 -1.75 20.55
C ARG A 200 -6.77 -1.06 21.13
N LYS A 201 -6.79 0.27 21.19
CA LYS A 201 -7.96 1.04 21.65
C LYS A 201 -9.22 0.78 20.82
N LYS A 202 -9.06 0.23 19.62
CA LYS A 202 -10.19 -0.09 18.72
C LYS A 202 -10.60 -1.57 18.76
N ILE A 203 -9.67 -2.48 19.09
CA ILE A 203 -9.93 -3.91 18.97
C ILE A 203 -9.83 -4.66 20.30
N GLU A 204 -9.18 -4.10 21.31
CA GLU A 204 -9.10 -4.73 22.63
C GLU A 204 -10.22 -4.23 23.55
N ALA A 205 -10.62 -5.09 24.49
CA ALA A 205 -11.50 -4.69 25.57
C ALA A 205 -10.76 -3.77 26.56
N ASP A 206 -9.49 -4.09 26.84
CA ASP A 206 -8.55 -3.28 27.60
C ASP A 206 -7.22 -3.16 26.82
N ALA A 207 -6.86 -1.94 26.45
CA ALA A 207 -5.66 -1.67 25.65
C ALA A 207 -4.36 -1.91 26.45
N ASP A 208 -4.42 -1.89 27.78
CA ASP A 208 -3.28 -2.13 28.67
C ASP A 208 -3.09 -3.60 28.98
N SER A 209 -4.13 -4.42 28.81
CA SER A 209 -4.12 -5.89 28.91
C SER A 209 -4.57 -6.53 27.59
N PRO A 210 -3.79 -6.38 26.51
CA PRO A 210 -4.21 -6.76 25.17
C PRO A 210 -4.26 -8.27 24.98
N VAL A 211 -5.33 -8.75 24.39
CA VAL A 211 -5.59 -10.16 24.10
C VAL A 211 -5.18 -10.50 22.66
N TYR A 212 -5.61 -9.67 21.69
CA TYR A 212 -5.36 -9.93 20.27
C TYR A 212 -3.94 -9.54 19.84
N ILE A 213 -3.48 -8.33 20.19
CA ILE A 213 -2.15 -7.87 19.78
C ILE A 213 -1.21 -7.91 20.98
N GLN A 214 -0.42 -8.95 21.09
CA GLN A 214 0.54 -9.13 22.16
C GLN A 214 1.90 -8.52 21.81
N THR A 215 2.60 -7.97 22.80
CA THR A 215 3.97 -7.49 22.65
C THR A 215 4.94 -8.60 23.01
N VAL A 216 5.90 -8.87 22.13
CA VAL A 216 7.05 -9.75 22.42
C VAL A 216 8.25 -8.84 22.70
N PRO A 217 8.69 -8.70 23.97
CA PRO A 217 9.71 -7.74 24.36
C PRO A 217 11.00 -7.91 23.55
N GLY A 218 11.53 -6.81 23.01
CA GLY A 218 12.78 -6.79 22.25
C GLY A 218 12.69 -7.30 20.82
N ILE A 219 11.56 -7.92 20.41
CA ILE A 219 11.40 -8.53 19.07
C ILE A 219 10.33 -7.77 18.26
N GLY A 220 9.08 -7.74 18.72
CA GLY A 220 7.98 -7.16 17.94
C GLY A 220 6.60 -7.48 18.49
N TYR A 221 5.67 -7.85 17.61
CA TYR A 221 4.27 -8.07 17.95
C TYR A 221 3.74 -9.37 17.36
N LEU A 222 2.77 -9.96 18.06
CA LEU A 222 2.10 -11.20 17.70
C LEU A 222 0.59 -10.95 17.68
N PHE A 223 -0.13 -11.49 16.70
CA PHE A 223 -1.58 -11.59 16.75
C PHE A 223 -1.99 -12.96 17.29
N ALA A 224 -2.55 -12.97 18.47
CA ALA A 224 -3.05 -14.18 19.15
C ALA A 224 -4.54 -14.37 18.84
N LEU A 225 -4.95 -15.62 18.63
CA LEU A 225 -6.35 -16.02 18.41
C LEU A 225 -6.85 -17.06 19.40
N ASP A 226 -5.95 -17.62 20.21
CA ASP A 226 -6.32 -18.71 21.09
C ASP A 226 -6.68 -18.20 22.48
N HIS A 227 -7.95 -18.39 22.79
CA HIS A 227 -8.41 -18.57 24.13
C HIS A 227 -8.67 -20.08 24.33
N ASP A 228 -7.59 -20.81 24.70
CA ASP A 228 -7.78 -22.03 25.45
C ASP A 228 -8.04 -21.70 26.93
#